data_30becd3644f25b1d89bc410e5d162b01
#
_entry.id   30becd3644f25b1d89bc410e5d162b01
#
_cell.length_a   1.000
_cell.length_b   1.000
_cell.length_c   1.000
_cell.angle_alpha   90.00
_cell.angle_beta   90.00
_cell.angle_gamma   90.00
#
_symmetry.space_group_name_H-M   'P 1'
#
loop_
_entity.id
_entity.type
_entity.pdbx_description
1 polymer ?
#
loop_
_entity_poly.entity_id
_entity_poly.type
_entity_poly.pdbx_seq_one_letter_code
_entity_poly.pdbx_strand_id
1 'polypeptide(L)'
;MVFWITDGSTTNITKDKLEIIGKGVEDMPISMNPETEESQDVLGNNNYDITGYAESMTVDPTNVSGESKYAQKIDTLMEERATLSDLRLKYLCVKRYKTDSTGNMRAWVQEGVVELGDFAGGLKGVSATHTVHYVGDRTLGAVNPTTMTFTADGVSLSE
;
A
#
# COMPACT_ATOMS: atom_id res chain seq x y z
N MET A 1 -5.37 -6.56 4.28
CA MET A 1 -4.17 -6.24 5.10
C MET A 1 -3.12 -5.61 4.20
N VAL A 2 -2.42 -4.62 4.71
CA VAL A 2 -1.33 -3.95 3.99
C VAL A 2 -0.05 -4.07 4.79
N PHE A 3 1.04 -4.36 4.11
CA PHE A 3 2.39 -4.44 4.68
C PHE A 3 3.33 -3.51 3.93
N TRP A 4 4.25 -2.90 4.65
CA TRP A 4 5.41 -2.25 4.06
C TRP A 4 6.50 -3.30 3.83
N ILE A 5 7.15 -3.25 2.66
CA ILE A 5 8.25 -4.14 2.29
C ILE A 5 9.55 -3.40 2.59
N THR A 6 10.26 -3.84 3.62
CA THR A 6 11.41 -3.12 4.19
C THR A 6 12.63 -3.04 3.28
N ASP A 7 12.82 -4.01 2.39
CA ASP A 7 13.95 -4.09 1.46
C ASP A 7 13.60 -3.67 0.01
N GLY A 8 12.34 -3.31 -0.24
CA GLY A 8 11.87 -2.90 -1.56
C GLY A 8 11.78 -4.01 -2.63
N SER A 9 11.83 -5.29 -2.23
CA SER A 9 11.66 -6.41 -3.17
C SER A 9 10.24 -6.49 -3.75
N THR A 10 10.10 -7.15 -4.92
CA THR A 10 8.83 -7.18 -5.66
C THR A 10 8.32 -8.58 -5.99
N THR A 11 9.14 -9.61 -5.91
CA THR A 11 8.78 -10.94 -6.44
C THR A 11 8.72 -12.02 -5.38
N ASN A 12 9.78 -12.27 -4.65
CA ASN A 12 9.85 -13.28 -3.62
C ASN A 12 10.11 -12.61 -2.27
N ILE A 13 9.05 -12.43 -1.48
CA ILE A 13 9.10 -11.65 -0.25
C ILE A 13 8.78 -12.55 0.92
N THR A 14 9.70 -12.67 1.85
CA THR A 14 9.59 -13.48 3.06
C THR A 14 9.07 -12.65 4.25
N LYS A 15 8.58 -13.32 5.26
CA LYS A 15 7.94 -12.71 6.44
C LYS A 15 8.82 -11.67 7.15
N ASP A 16 10.12 -11.90 7.21
CA ASP A 16 11.11 -11.03 7.85
C ASP A 16 11.25 -9.65 7.19
N LYS A 17 10.83 -9.55 5.91
CA LYS A 17 10.84 -8.31 5.13
C LYS A 17 9.51 -7.54 5.17
N LEU A 18 8.52 -8.09 5.85
CA LEU A 18 7.18 -7.52 5.92
C LEU A 18 6.92 -6.87 7.27
N GLU A 19 6.55 -5.62 7.26
CA GLU A 19 6.05 -4.90 8.43
C GLU A 19 4.59 -4.55 8.24
N ILE A 20 3.73 -5.00 9.15
CA ILE A 20 2.28 -4.75 9.06
C ILE A 20 1.98 -3.27 9.30
N ILE A 21 1.14 -2.70 8.45
CA ILE A 21 0.58 -1.37 8.65
C ILE A 21 -0.77 -1.53 9.34
N GLY A 22 -1.00 -0.75 10.38
CA GLY A 22 -2.27 -0.79 11.14
C GLY A 22 -2.09 -0.81 12.64
N LYS A 23 -0.87 -1.05 13.15
CA LYS A 23 -0.59 -0.98 14.57
C LYS A 23 -0.63 0.50 15.03
N GLY A 24 -1.60 0.84 15.88
CA GLY A 24 -1.85 2.22 16.29
C GLY A 24 -2.56 3.09 15.25
N VAL A 25 -3.12 2.50 14.21
CA VAL A 25 -3.89 3.18 13.17
C VAL A 25 -5.37 2.91 13.38
N GLU A 26 -6.19 3.96 13.42
CA GLU A 26 -7.63 3.85 13.61
C GLU A 26 -8.38 3.52 12.32
N ASP A 27 -7.99 4.15 11.21
CA ASP A 27 -8.58 3.93 9.90
C ASP A 27 -7.53 3.97 8.78
N MET A 28 -7.73 3.14 7.76
CA MET A 28 -6.82 3.02 6.63
C MET A 28 -7.59 2.65 5.35
N PRO A 29 -8.40 3.57 4.82
CA PRO A 29 -9.11 3.34 3.58
C PRO A 29 -8.18 3.35 2.36
N ILE A 30 -8.41 2.42 1.43
CA ILE A 30 -7.81 2.46 0.10
C ILE A 30 -8.87 2.93 -0.87
N SER A 31 -8.67 4.11 -1.44
CA SER A 31 -9.55 4.74 -2.41
C SER A 31 -9.04 4.49 -3.83
N MET A 32 -9.92 4.06 -4.71
CA MET A 32 -9.56 3.75 -6.10
C MET A 32 -9.40 5.00 -6.96
N ASN A 33 -10.14 6.08 -6.64
CA ASN A 33 -10.12 7.36 -7.33
C ASN A 33 -10.09 7.19 -8.87
N PRO A 34 -11.17 6.69 -9.49
CA PRO A 34 -11.20 6.48 -10.93
C PRO A 34 -11.11 7.81 -11.68
N GLU A 35 -10.29 7.83 -12.71
CA GLU A 35 -10.24 8.92 -13.69
C GLU A 35 -11.29 8.66 -14.75
N THR A 36 -12.17 9.61 -14.99
CA THR A 36 -13.33 9.45 -15.86
C THR A 36 -13.30 10.43 -17.02
N GLU A 37 -13.75 9.97 -18.18
CA GLU A 37 -13.96 10.80 -19.37
C GLU A 37 -15.40 10.68 -19.82
N GLU A 38 -16.05 11.82 -20.01
CA GLU A 38 -17.39 11.88 -20.57
C GLU A 38 -17.30 12.43 -22.00
N SER A 39 -17.95 11.76 -22.91
CA SER A 39 -18.05 12.18 -24.31
C SER A 39 -19.46 12.02 -24.84
N GLN A 40 -19.83 12.82 -25.83
CA GLN A 40 -21.12 12.70 -26.52
C GLN A 40 -20.85 12.44 -27.99
N ASP A 41 -21.52 11.43 -28.55
CA ASP A 41 -21.46 11.17 -29.98
C ASP A 41 -22.33 12.17 -30.80
N VAL A 42 -22.18 12.15 -32.10
CA VAL A 42 -22.93 13.03 -33.02
C VAL A 42 -24.43 12.79 -33.02
N LEU A 43 -24.90 11.68 -32.44
CA LEU A 43 -26.30 11.33 -32.29
C LEU A 43 -26.89 11.77 -30.94
N GLY A 44 -26.05 12.35 -30.08
CA GLY A 44 -26.45 12.83 -28.76
C GLY A 44 -26.40 11.76 -27.65
N ASN A 45 -25.79 10.59 -27.92
CA ASN A 45 -25.61 9.58 -26.88
C ASN A 45 -24.43 9.94 -25.99
N ASN A 46 -24.64 9.86 -24.69
CA ASN A 46 -23.56 10.09 -23.71
C ASN A 46 -22.79 8.78 -23.49
N ASN A 47 -21.46 8.87 -23.60
CA ASN A 47 -20.52 7.82 -23.23
C ASN A 47 -19.79 8.22 -21.96
N TYR A 48 -19.55 7.26 -21.09
CA TYR A 48 -18.85 7.42 -19.83
C TYR A 48 -17.80 6.32 -19.72
N ASP A 49 -16.54 6.72 -19.77
CA ASP A 49 -15.40 5.80 -19.75
C ASP A 49 -14.52 6.03 -18.52
N ILE A 50 -13.99 4.97 -17.95
CA ILE A 50 -12.96 5.03 -16.91
C ILE A 50 -11.62 4.84 -17.60
N THR A 51 -10.80 5.89 -17.61
CA THR A 51 -9.51 5.94 -18.31
C THR A 51 -8.33 5.51 -17.46
N GLY A 52 -8.48 5.55 -16.13
CA GLY A 52 -7.42 5.19 -15.21
C GLY A 52 -7.87 5.17 -13.76
N TYR A 53 -6.91 4.95 -12.88
CA TYR A 53 -7.09 5.00 -11.43
C TYR A 53 -5.92 5.72 -10.77
N ALA A 54 -6.22 6.67 -9.88
CA ALA A 54 -5.25 7.36 -9.02
C ALA A 54 -5.40 6.87 -7.58
N GLU A 55 -5.06 5.61 -7.35
CA GLU A 55 -5.27 4.93 -6.08
C GLU A 55 -4.48 5.57 -4.94
N SER A 56 -5.13 5.71 -3.79
CA SER A 56 -4.48 6.23 -2.60
C SER A 56 -4.91 5.50 -1.33
N MET A 57 -4.04 5.48 -0.35
CA MET A 57 -4.31 4.94 0.98
C MET A 57 -3.99 6.03 2.01
N THR A 58 -5.02 6.48 2.72
CA THR A 58 -4.85 7.41 3.84
C THR A 58 -4.67 6.62 5.13
N VAL A 59 -3.66 6.98 5.90
CA VAL A 59 -3.35 6.36 7.18
C VAL A 59 -3.53 7.41 8.28
N ASP A 60 -4.62 7.29 9.08
CA ASP A 60 -5.04 8.32 10.01
C ASP A 60 -5.73 7.73 11.26
N PRO A 61 -5.43 8.23 12.45
CA PRO A 61 -4.12 8.74 12.84
C PRO A 61 -3.15 7.59 13.06
N THR A 62 -1.88 7.82 12.79
CA THR A 62 -0.84 6.85 13.12
C THR A 62 -0.18 7.27 14.42
N ASN A 63 -0.39 6.48 15.46
CA ASN A 63 0.33 6.69 16.72
C ASN A 63 1.77 6.17 16.55
N VAL A 64 2.75 7.08 16.63
CA VAL A 64 4.16 6.73 16.53
C VAL A 64 4.58 6.04 17.83
N SER A 65 4.67 4.72 17.77
CA SER A 65 5.13 3.91 18.91
C SER A 65 6.44 3.20 18.55
N GLY A 66 7.28 2.97 19.56
CA GLY A 66 8.54 2.23 19.41
C GLY A 66 8.39 0.79 18.90
N GLU A 67 7.16 0.27 18.84
CA GLU A 67 6.86 -1.08 18.41
C GLU A 67 6.52 -1.22 16.92
N SER A 68 6.26 -0.11 16.22
CA SER A 68 5.95 -0.12 14.78
C SER A 68 7.11 0.45 13.97
N LYS A 69 7.81 -0.41 13.26
CA LYS A 69 8.92 0.01 12.37
C LYS A 69 8.42 0.92 11.24
N TYR A 70 7.19 0.69 10.77
CA TYR A 70 6.59 1.53 9.74
C TYR A 70 6.34 2.95 10.26
N ALA A 71 5.75 3.10 11.44
CA ALA A 71 5.54 4.41 12.06
C ALA A 71 6.87 5.16 12.30
N GLN A 72 7.91 4.46 12.76
CA GLN A 72 9.26 5.01 12.90
C GLN A 72 9.85 5.44 11.54
N LYS A 73 9.60 4.68 10.47
CA LYS A 73 10.03 5.08 9.12
C LYS A 73 9.37 6.37 8.68
N ILE A 74 8.07 6.52 8.89
CA ILE A 74 7.33 7.75 8.56
C ILE A 74 7.85 8.93 9.37
N ASP A 75 8.07 8.75 10.68
CA ASP A 75 8.65 9.77 11.56
C ASP A 75 10.02 10.24 11.07
N THR A 76 10.90 9.31 10.71
CA THR A 76 12.21 9.61 10.13
C THR A 76 12.10 10.41 8.83
N LEU A 77 11.18 10.04 7.93
CA LEU A 77 10.95 10.77 6.68
C LEU A 77 10.47 12.21 6.93
N MET A 78 9.66 12.43 7.97
CA MET A 78 9.22 13.76 8.38
C MET A 78 10.38 14.58 8.97
N GLU A 79 11.20 13.99 9.83
CA GLU A 79 12.35 14.63 10.47
C GLU A 79 13.39 15.07 9.45
N GLU A 80 13.69 14.21 8.47
CA GLU A 80 14.66 14.47 7.41
C GLU A 80 14.11 15.39 6.31
N ARG A 81 12.81 15.71 6.33
CA ARG A 81 12.10 16.41 5.23
C ARG A 81 12.36 15.74 3.88
N ALA A 82 12.19 14.42 3.86
CA ALA A 82 12.46 13.60 2.69
C ALA A 82 11.71 14.07 1.44
N THR A 83 12.34 13.91 0.29
CA THR A 83 11.80 14.31 -1.01
C THR A 83 12.06 13.27 -2.09
N LEU A 84 11.31 13.32 -3.19
CA LEU A 84 11.54 12.52 -4.40
C LEU A 84 11.61 11.00 -4.12
N SER A 85 12.76 10.38 -4.42
CA SER A 85 12.94 8.93 -4.32
C SER A 85 12.84 8.38 -2.90
N ASP A 86 13.14 9.18 -1.90
CA ASP A 86 13.14 8.77 -0.50
C ASP A 86 11.71 8.52 0.04
N LEU A 87 10.72 9.17 -0.60
CA LEU A 87 9.30 8.98 -0.33
C LEU A 87 8.69 7.77 -1.06
N ARG A 88 9.46 7.05 -1.89
CA ARG A 88 8.98 5.88 -2.61
C ARG A 88 9.20 4.62 -1.80
N LEU A 89 8.10 4.01 -1.38
CA LEU A 89 8.11 2.77 -0.61
C LEU A 89 7.31 1.69 -1.36
N LYS A 90 7.57 0.43 -1.06
CA LYS A 90 6.83 -0.68 -1.65
C LYS A 90 5.89 -1.31 -0.63
N TYR A 91 4.70 -1.64 -1.11
CA TYR A 91 3.61 -2.15 -0.29
C TYR A 91 3.09 -3.46 -0.83
N LEU A 92 2.81 -4.39 0.07
CA LEU A 92 2.12 -5.64 -0.22
C LEU A 92 0.69 -5.55 0.31
N CYS A 93 -0.29 -5.62 -0.60
CA CYS A 93 -1.71 -5.65 -0.26
C CYS A 93 -2.23 -7.09 -0.34
N VAL A 94 -2.76 -7.62 0.77
CA VAL A 94 -3.25 -9.00 0.88
C VAL A 94 -4.76 -9.03 1.06
N LYS A 95 -5.46 -9.73 0.17
CA LYS A 95 -6.91 -9.98 0.24
C LYS A 95 -7.18 -11.28 1.02
N ARG A 96 -7.34 -11.19 2.34
CA ARG A 96 -7.58 -12.36 3.20
C ARG A 96 -8.85 -13.14 2.88
N TYR A 97 -9.84 -12.48 2.28
CA TYR A 97 -11.12 -13.07 1.91
C TYR A 97 -11.10 -13.80 0.55
N LYS A 98 -10.00 -13.70 -0.20
CA LYS A 98 -9.86 -14.31 -1.52
C LYS A 98 -8.67 -15.24 -1.54
N THR A 99 -8.97 -16.55 -1.52
CA THR A 99 -7.98 -17.62 -1.57
C THR A 99 -8.05 -18.37 -2.89
N ASP A 100 -6.93 -18.93 -3.31
CA ASP A 100 -6.85 -19.85 -4.43
C ASP A 100 -7.19 -21.29 -4.01
N SER A 101 -7.13 -22.24 -4.95
CA SER A 101 -7.41 -23.67 -4.70
C SER A 101 -6.43 -24.34 -3.73
N THR A 102 -5.26 -23.74 -3.51
CA THR A 102 -4.21 -24.22 -2.59
C THR A 102 -4.28 -23.54 -1.22
N GLY A 103 -5.22 -22.64 -1.02
CA GLY A 103 -5.41 -21.90 0.23
C GLY A 103 -4.54 -20.67 0.39
N ASN A 104 -3.77 -20.29 -0.64
CA ASN A 104 -2.99 -19.05 -0.61
C ASN A 104 -3.89 -17.82 -0.82
N MET A 105 -3.58 -16.74 -0.13
CA MET A 105 -4.34 -15.49 -0.22
C MET A 105 -3.89 -14.68 -1.44
N ARG A 106 -4.84 -14.18 -2.22
CA ARG A 106 -4.53 -13.30 -3.36
C ARG A 106 -3.93 -11.98 -2.86
N ALA A 107 -2.87 -11.54 -3.52
CA ALA A 107 -2.13 -10.34 -3.13
C ALA A 107 -1.50 -9.63 -4.33
N TRP A 108 -1.04 -8.41 -4.11
CA TRP A 108 -0.21 -7.68 -5.09
C TRP A 108 0.80 -6.78 -4.38
N VAL A 109 1.92 -6.56 -5.04
CA VAL A 109 2.92 -5.57 -4.68
C VAL A 109 2.78 -4.35 -5.58
N GLN A 110 2.84 -3.17 -5.00
CA GLN A 110 2.81 -1.91 -5.73
C GLN A 110 3.70 -0.87 -5.03
N GLU A 111 4.31 0.01 -5.82
CA GLU A 111 5.03 1.16 -5.31
C GLU A 111 4.05 2.25 -4.89
N GLY A 112 4.36 2.93 -3.79
CA GLY A 112 3.62 4.10 -3.35
C GLY A 112 4.55 5.25 -3.01
N VAL A 113 4.09 6.45 -3.33
CA VAL A 113 4.74 7.70 -2.92
C VAL A 113 4.04 8.20 -1.67
N VAL A 114 4.80 8.42 -0.61
CA VAL A 114 4.29 8.88 0.68
C VAL A 114 4.16 10.40 0.65
N GLU A 115 2.94 10.90 0.80
CA GLU A 115 2.67 12.30 1.08
C GLU A 115 2.56 12.47 2.59
N LEU A 116 3.55 13.14 3.17
CA LEU A 116 3.62 13.40 4.60
C LEU A 116 2.60 14.47 4.98
N GLY A 117 1.78 14.18 5.98
CA GLY A 117 0.78 15.09 6.51
C GLY A 117 1.22 15.76 7.80
N ASP A 118 0.32 15.77 8.77
CA ASP A 118 0.52 16.47 10.03
C ASP A 118 1.30 15.62 11.05
N PHE A 119 2.15 16.29 11.79
CA PHE A 119 2.81 15.75 12.96
C PHE A 119 2.22 16.41 14.20
N ALA A 120 1.58 15.66 15.06
CA ALA A 120 0.88 16.20 16.21
C ALA A 120 1.20 15.43 17.50
N GLY A 121 1.45 16.17 18.57
CA GLY A 121 1.52 15.64 19.93
C GLY A 121 0.20 15.84 20.67
N GLY A 122 -0.29 14.83 21.37
CA GLY A 122 -1.51 14.90 22.14
C GLY A 122 -1.48 14.03 23.39
N LEU A 123 -2.58 13.99 24.15
CA LEU A 123 -2.71 13.19 25.38
C LEU A 123 -2.49 11.69 25.16
N LYS A 124 -2.72 11.20 23.94
CA LYS A 124 -2.57 9.79 23.58
C LYS A 124 -1.21 9.45 22.94
N GLY A 125 -0.32 10.42 22.84
CA GLY A 125 1.00 10.25 22.22
C GLY A 125 1.24 11.16 21.01
N VAL A 126 2.22 10.80 20.20
CA VAL A 126 2.58 11.50 18.96
C VAL A 126 1.92 10.79 17.79
N SER A 127 1.27 11.54 16.93
CA SER A 127 0.68 11.02 15.68
C SER A 127 1.35 11.62 14.46
N ALA A 128 1.47 10.82 13.40
CA ALA A 128 1.98 11.21 12.10
C ALA A 128 0.99 10.75 11.03
N THR A 129 0.23 11.68 10.47
CA THR A 129 -0.71 11.37 9.39
C THR A 129 -0.01 11.42 8.04
N HIS A 130 -0.39 10.54 7.14
CA HIS A 130 0.18 10.51 5.79
C HIS A 130 -0.76 9.83 4.81
N THR A 131 -0.55 10.10 3.54
CA THR A 131 -1.26 9.45 2.43
C THR A 131 -0.25 8.78 1.52
N VAL A 132 -0.54 7.55 1.11
CA VAL A 132 0.26 6.81 0.13
C VAL A 132 -0.46 6.88 -1.20
N HIS A 133 0.16 7.50 -2.20
CA HIS A 133 -0.30 7.50 -3.59
C HIS A 133 0.34 6.34 -4.33
N TYR A 134 -0.46 5.37 -4.73
CA TYR A 134 0.05 4.23 -5.47
C TYR A 134 0.40 4.60 -6.90
N VAL A 135 1.56 4.14 -7.35
CA VAL A 135 2.11 4.45 -8.68
C VAL A 135 2.60 3.19 -9.37
N GLY A 136 2.63 3.23 -10.70
CA GLY A 136 3.09 2.11 -11.51
C GLY A 136 2.18 0.88 -11.48
N ASP A 137 2.63 -0.18 -12.14
CA ASP A 137 1.86 -1.41 -12.28
C ASP A 137 1.92 -2.28 -11.03
N ARG A 138 0.84 -3.03 -10.82
CA ARG A 138 0.75 -4.04 -9.75
C ARG A 138 1.47 -5.32 -10.15
N THR A 139 2.35 -5.81 -9.29
CA THR A 139 2.86 -7.18 -9.39
C THR A 139 1.89 -8.11 -8.66
N LEU A 140 1.08 -8.83 -9.43
CA LEU A 140 0.09 -9.76 -8.88
C LEU A 140 0.75 -11.04 -8.40
N GLY A 141 0.17 -11.67 -7.38
CA GLY A 141 0.69 -12.90 -6.82
C GLY A 141 -0.18 -13.45 -5.70
N ALA A 142 0.39 -14.35 -4.92
CA ALA A 142 -0.28 -14.96 -3.79
C ALA A 142 0.64 -15.02 -2.56
N VAL A 143 0.02 -15.00 -1.38
CA VAL A 143 0.70 -15.12 -0.09
C VAL A 143 0.28 -16.42 0.57
N ASN A 144 1.25 -17.23 0.95
CA ASN A 144 1.02 -18.39 1.78
C ASN A 144 0.67 -17.95 3.22
N PRO A 145 -0.50 -18.31 3.75
CA PRO A 145 -0.94 -17.84 5.07
C PRO A 145 -0.11 -18.35 6.24
N THR A 146 0.58 -19.47 6.07
CA THR A 146 1.39 -20.09 7.12
C THR A 146 2.78 -19.48 7.21
N THR A 147 3.45 -19.33 6.05
CA THR A 147 4.82 -18.80 5.98
C THR A 147 4.88 -17.30 5.80
N MET A 148 3.76 -16.67 5.41
CA MET A 148 3.67 -15.25 5.01
C MET A 148 4.66 -14.88 3.89
N THR A 149 4.90 -15.84 2.98
CA THR A 149 5.76 -15.63 1.80
C THR A 149 4.90 -15.24 0.61
N PHE A 150 5.24 -14.12 -0.02
CA PHE A 150 4.63 -13.68 -1.28
C PHE A 150 5.40 -14.25 -2.46
N THR A 151 4.68 -14.81 -3.42
CA THR A 151 5.21 -15.27 -4.70
C THR A 151 4.43 -14.60 -5.83
N ALA A 152 5.14 -13.94 -6.74
CA ALA A 152 4.53 -13.28 -7.89
C ALA A 152 4.01 -14.32 -8.90
N ASP A 153 2.91 -14.00 -9.60
CA ASP A 153 2.40 -14.83 -10.68
C ASP A 153 3.44 -14.98 -11.79
N GLY A 154 3.56 -16.20 -12.34
CA GLY A 154 4.51 -16.52 -13.41
C GLY A 154 5.95 -16.76 -12.96
N VAL A 155 6.27 -16.62 -11.67
CA VAL A 155 7.55 -17.05 -11.12
C VAL A 155 7.43 -18.51 -10.69
N SER A 156 8.07 -19.42 -11.41
CA SER A 156 8.25 -20.79 -10.96
C SER A 156 9.21 -20.78 -9.77
N LEU A 157 8.75 -21.27 -8.63
CA LEU A 157 9.66 -21.58 -7.52
C LEU A 157 10.61 -22.68 -8.03
N SER A 158 11.86 -22.33 -8.25
CA SER A 158 12.89 -23.37 -8.40
C SER A 158 13.00 -24.11 -7.06
N GLU A 159 12.71 -25.39 -7.08
CA GLU A 159 12.94 -26.32 -5.96
C GLU A 159 14.41 -26.30 -5.51
#